data_bad3fd28baf0d2f70710f9ea0411787d
#
_entry.id   bad3fd28baf0d2f70710f9ea0411787d
#
_cell.length_a   1.000
_cell.length_b   1.000
_cell.length_c   1.000
_cell.angle_alpha   90.00
_cell.angle_beta   90.00
_cell.angle_gamma   90.00
#
_symmetry.space_group_name_H-M   'P 1'
#
loop_
_entity.id
_entity.type
_entity.pdbx_description
1 polymer ?
#
loop_
_entity_poly.entity_id
_entity_poly.type
_entity_poly.pdbx_seq_one_letter_code
_entity_poly.pdbx_strand_id
1 'polypeptide(L)'
;MDLRTVNVTRYIMPLREGGSLPALAEADDDFKYVVKFRGAGHGTKALIAELIGGEIARALHFRVPEIVFLQLDEAFGRTEADEEIQDLLQWSRGLNLGLHFLSGALTFDPIVHQVDVQTASQVVWLDALLTNVDRTIKNTNMLMWHKELWLIDHGASLYFQHSWTNWQQQALTPFVQIKDHVLLPFADQLKETDMAFRQLLTSDKIREIVNTVPDDWLNWTGGQETPQ
;
A
#
# COMPACT_ATOMS: atom_id res chain seq x y z
N MET A 1 12.64 10.74 -7.86
CA MET A 1 11.92 9.48 -8.14
C MET A 1 10.65 9.87 -8.89
N ASP A 2 10.51 9.47 -10.15
CA ASP A 2 9.33 9.85 -10.94
C ASP A 2 8.41 8.63 -11.05
N LEU A 3 7.23 8.73 -10.44
CA LEU A 3 6.16 7.76 -10.61
C LEU A 3 5.40 8.09 -11.89
N ARG A 4 5.17 7.07 -12.72
CA ARG A 4 4.40 7.23 -13.96
C ARG A 4 2.93 7.51 -13.63
N THR A 5 2.29 8.34 -14.46
CA THR A 5 0.83 8.46 -14.47
C THR A 5 0.30 7.77 -15.71
N VAL A 6 -0.68 6.89 -15.54
CA VAL A 6 -1.37 6.18 -16.61
C VAL A 6 -2.87 6.38 -16.49
N ASN A 7 -3.60 6.25 -17.59
CA ASN A 7 -5.06 6.44 -17.61
C ASN A 7 -5.75 5.07 -17.60
N VAL A 8 -6.74 4.92 -16.73
CA VAL A 8 -7.57 3.70 -16.73
C VAL A 8 -8.39 3.66 -18.00
N THR A 9 -8.28 2.57 -18.75
CA THR A 9 -9.03 2.35 -20.01
C THR A 9 -10.18 1.38 -19.83
N ARG A 10 -10.06 0.42 -18.90
CA ARG A 10 -11.06 -0.58 -18.64
C ARG A 10 -11.07 -1.06 -17.19
N TYR A 11 -12.23 -1.01 -16.55
CA TYR A 11 -12.51 -1.73 -15.32
C TYR A 11 -12.74 -3.21 -15.64
N ILE A 12 -12.08 -4.11 -14.92
CA ILE A 12 -12.19 -5.55 -15.17
C ILE A 12 -13.11 -6.19 -14.12
N MET A 13 -12.76 -6.06 -12.83
CA MET A 13 -13.54 -6.66 -11.75
C MET A 13 -13.12 -6.12 -10.38
N PRO A 14 -14.03 -6.10 -9.39
CA PRO A 14 -13.64 -5.83 -8.01
C PRO A 14 -12.82 -6.99 -7.45
N LEU A 15 -11.85 -6.66 -6.61
CA LEU A 15 -11.13 -7.62 -5.78
C LEU A 15 -11.76 -7.57 -4.39
N ARG A 16 -12.59 -8.56 -4.07
CA ARG A 16 -13.41 -8.57 -2.84
C ARG A 16 -12.64 -8.89 -1.56
N GLU A 17 -11.32 -8.96 -1.64
CA GLU A 17 -10.44 -9.20 -0.50
C GLU A 17 -9.97 -7.84 0.04
N GLY A 18 -10.39 -7.52 1.26
CA GLY A 18 -10.03 -6.28 1.97
C GLY A 18 -11.14 -5.22 2.04
N GLY A 19 -11.15 -4.43 3.12
CA GLY A 19 -12.18 -3.42 3.42
C GLY A 19 -12.18 -2.17 2.54
N SER A 20 -11.26 -2.05 1.55
CA SER A 20 -11.13 -0.90 0.66
C SER A 20 -11.64 -1.14 -0.77
N LEU A 21 -12.24 -2.31 -1.05
CA LEU A 21 -12.76 -2.71 -2.37
C LEU A 21 -11.81 -2.35 -3.53
N PRO A 22 -10.56 -2.83 -3.55
CA PRO A 22 -9.68 -2.60 -4.68
C PRO A 22 -10.23 -3.28 -5.93
N ALA A 23 -9.79 -2.85 -7.11
CA ALA A 23 -10.23 -3.44 -8.36
C ALA A 23 -9.06 -3.76 -9.28
N LEU A 24 -9.28 -4.71 -10.19
CA LEU A 24 -8.40 -4.94 -11.32
C LEU A 24 -8.86 -4.07 -12.49
N ALA A 25 -7.94 -3.28 -13.04
CA ALA A 25 -8.19 -2.45 -14.21
C ALA A 25 -7.05 -2.54 -15.23
N GLU A 26 -7.34 -2.25 -16.50
CA GLU A 26 -6.35 -2.00 -17.55
C GLU A 26 -6.11 -0.50 -17.69
N ALA A 27 -4.89 -0.14 -18.09
CA ALA A 27 -4.51 1.23 -18.38
C ALA A 27 -4.06 1.40 -19.85
N ASP A 28 -3.80 2.64 -20.25
CA ASP A 28 -3.42 3.03 -21.61
C ASP A 28 -2.01 2.59 -22.03
N ASP A 29 -1.26 1.98 -21.11
CA ASP A 29 0.02 1.33 -21.38
C ASP A 29 -0.09 -0.19 -21.57
N ASP A 30 -1.32 -0.72 -21.74
CA ASP A 30 -1.66 -2.13 -21.92
C ASP A 30 -1.36 -3.05 -20.71
N PHE A 31 -0.97 -2.47 -19.56
CA PHE A 31 -0.78 -3.24 -18.34
C PHE A 31 -2.03 -3.27 -17.47
N LYS A 32 -2.06 -4.25 -16.56
CA LYS A 32 -3.10 -4.39 -15.54
C LYS A 32 -2.59 -3.93 -14.20
N TYR A 33 -3.47 -3.28 -13.46
CA TYR A 33 -3.17 -2.74 -12.15
C TYR A 33 -4.24 -3.11 -11.14
N VAL A 34 -3.80 -3.36 -9.90
CA VAL A 34 -4.68 -3.33 -8.75
C VAL A 34 -4.88 -1.87 -8.37
N VAL A 35 -6.08 -1.37 -8.57
CA VAL A 35 -6.45 0.02 -8.27
C VAL A 35 -6.86 0.14 -6.82
N LYS A 36 -6.26 1.08 -6.10
CA LYS A 36 -6.69 1.54 -4.78
C LYS A 36 -7.34 2.91 -4.93
N PHE A 37 -8.60 2.98 -4.58
CA PHE A 37 -9.46 4.12 -4.85
C PHE A 37 -9.37 5.20 -3.79
N ARG A 38 -9.26 6.47 -4.21
CA ARG A 38 -9.28 7.63 -3.32
C ARG A 38 -10.63 7.80 -2.61
N GLY A 39 -11.71 7.37 -3.23
CA GLY A 39 -13.07 7.41 -2.69
C GLY A 39 -13.43 6.25 -1.76
N ALA A 40 -12.53 5.25 -1.57
CA ALA A 40 -12.76 4.16 -0.64
C ALA A 40 -12.76 4.63 0.83
N GLY A 41 -13.31 3.83 1.73
CA GLY A 41 -13.62 4.22 3.12
C GLY A 41 -12.51 4.86 3.96
N HIS A 42 -11.23 4.62 3.64
CA HIS A 42 -10.10 5.28 4.31
C HIS A 42 -9.55 6.50 3.52
N GLY A 43 -10.08 6.75 2.34
CA GLY A 43 -9.75 7.92 1.52
C GLY A 43 -8.29 8.00 1.11
N THR A 44 -7.86 9.23 0.80
CA THR A 44 -6.48 9.50 0.36
C THR A 44 -5.41 9.21 1.42
N LYS A 45 -5.76 9.16 2.70
CA LYS A 45 -4.82 8.81 3.77
C LYS A 45 -4.25 7.40 3.61
N ALA A 46 -5.11 6.43 3.22
CA ALA A 46 -4.65 5.07 2.92
C ALA A 46 -3.79 5.03 1.65
N LEU A 47 -4.12 5.82 0.62
CA LEU A 47 -3.28 5.93 -0.58
C LEU A 47 -1.90 6.53 -0.27
N ILE A 48 -1.85 7.54 0.59
CA ILE A 48 -0.59 8.15 1.06
C ILE A 48 0.25 7.12 1.84
N ALA A 49 -0.38 6.35 2.74
CA ALA A 49 0.31 5.30 3.49
C ALA A 49 0.83 4.18 2.56
N GLU A 50 0.03 3.76 1.57
CA GLU A 50 0.43 2.79 0.55
C GLU A 50 1.63 3.28 -0.26
N LEU A 51 1.56 4.51 -0.76
CA LEU A 51 2.62 5.13 -1.56
C LEU A 51 3.91 5.25 -0.74
N ILE A 52 3.86 5.87 0.43
CA ILE A 52 5.05 6.07 1.27
C ILE A 52 5.62 4.72 1.71
N GLY A 53 4.78 3.79 2.18
CA GLY A 53 5.21 2.47 2.63
C GLY A 53 5.86 1.66 1.51
N GLY A 54 5.23 1.63 0.34
CA GLY A 54 5.75 0.93 -0.82
C GLY A 54 7.06 1.53 -1.35
N GLU A 55 7.18 2.86 -1.40
CA GLU A 55 8.42 3.51 -1.85
C GLU A 55 9.57 3.40 -0.82
N ILE A 56 9.27 3.40 0.48
CA ILE A 56 10.28 3.07 1.50
C ILE A 56 10.74 1.61 1.35
N ALA A 57 9.82 0.67 1.14
CA ALA A 57 10.16 -0.72 0.88
C ALA A 57 11.07 -0.86 -0.35
N ARG A 58 10.75 -0.18 -1.46
CA ARG A 58 11.59 -0.17 -2.67
C ARG A 58 12.96 0.47 -2.44
N ALA A 59 13.04 1.53 -1.66
CA ALA A 59 14.31 2.17 -1.30
C ALA A 59 15.21 1.26 -0.45
N LEU A 60 14.62 0.33 0.30
CA LEU A 60 15.29 -0.73 1.06
C LEU A 60 15.50 -2.03 0.26
N HIS A 61 15.28 -1.98 -1.06
CA HIS A 61 15.48 -3.07 -2.02
C HIS A 61 14.50 -4.25 -1.89
N PHE A 62 13.35 -4.05 -1.23
CA PHE A 62 12.28 -5.04 -1.30
C PHE A 62 11.63 -5.08 -2.68
N ARG A 63 11.12 -6.24 -3.04
CA ARG A 63 10.26 -6.38 -4.20
C ARG A 63 8.86 -5.91 -3.84
N VAL A 64 8.44 -4.86 -4.51
CA VAL A 64 7.09 -4.29 -4.43
C VAL A 64 6.61 -4.14 -5.86
N PRO A 65 5.36 -4.47 -6.20
CA PRO A 65 4.82 -4.20 -7.53
C PRO A 65 5.06 -2.74 -7.92
N GLU A 66 5.30 -2.49 -9.20
CA GLU A 66 5.44 -1.10 -9.65
C GLU A 66 4.25 -0.28 -9.20
N ILE A 67 4.53 0.85 -8.58
CA ILE A 67 3.53 1.81 -8.12
C ILE A 67 3.40 2.87 -9.19
N VAL A 68 2.16 3.17 -9.58
CA VAL A 68 1.83 4.22 -10.56
C VAL A 68 0.67 5.08 -10.05
N PHE A 69 0.58 6.29 -10.55
CA PHE A 69 -0.65 7.05 -10.44
C PHE A 69 -1.63 6.64 -11.53
N LEU A 70 -2.87 6.36 -11.15
CA LEU A 70 -3.95 5.98 -12.05
C LEU A 70 -4.97 7.11 -12.15
N GLN A 71 -5.08 7.69 -13.33
CA GLN A 71 -6.11 8.68 -13.63
C GLN A 71 -7.41 7.97 -13.99
N LEU A 72 -8.46 8.24 -13.24
CA LEU A 72 -9.81 7.73 -13.49
C LEU A 72 -10.67 8.84 -14.08
N ASP A 73 -11.17 8.60 -15.32
CA ASP A 73 -12.03 9.54 -16.03
C ASP A 73 -13.46 9.55 -15.46
N GLU A 74 -14.17 10.65 -15.65
CA GLU A 74 -15.57 10.81 -15.24
C GLU A 74 -16.53 9.83 -15.91
N ALA A 75 -16.19 9.34 -17.10
CA ALA A 75 -17.01 8.37 -17.83
C ALA A 75 -17.01 6.97 -17.18
N PHE A 76 -15.99 6.69 -16.36
CA PHE A 76 -15.91 5.42 -15.63
C PHE A 76 -17.06 5.32 -14.61
N GLY A 77 -17.67 4.16 -14.55
CA GLY A 77 -18.77 3.89 -13.62
C GLY A 77 -20.17 4.14 -14.18
N ARG A 78 -20.32 4.86 -15.31
CA ARG A 78 -21.67 5.12 -15.89
C ARG A 78 -22.39 3.86 -16.34
N THR A 79 -21.66 2.80 -16.66
CA THR A 79 -22.19 1.51 -17.14
C THR A 79 -22.08 0.41 -16.11
N GLU A 80 -21.58 0.70 -14.90
CA GLU A 80 -21.51 -0.27 -13.83
C GLU A 80 -22.90 -0.56 -13.30
N ALA A 81 -23.23 -1.86 -13.15
CA ALA A 81 -24.56 -2.30 -12.72
C ALA A 81 -24.70 -2.35 -11.18
N ASP A 82 -23.59 -2.48 -10.47
CA ASP A 82 -23.54 -2.50 -9.01
C ASP A 82 -23.46 -1.05 -8.51
N GLU A 83 -24.49 -0.60 -7.79
CA GLU A 83 -24.61 0.77 -7.30
C GLU A 83 -23.46 1.14 -6.34
N GLU A 84 -22.99 0.22 -5.50
CA GLU A 84 -21.89 0.47 -4.58
C GLU A 84 -20.57 0.72 -5.34
N ILE A 85 -20.33 -0.08 -6.38
CA ILE A 85 -19.16 0.10 -7.24
C ILE A 85 -19.30 1.36 -8.08
N GLN A 86 -20.50 1.67 -8.58
CA GLN A 86 -20.76 2.89 -9.32
C GLN A 86 -20.44 4.14 -8.49
N ASP A 87 -20.92 4.17 -7.25
CA ASP A 87 -20.66 5.27 -6.31
C ASP A 87 -19.16 5.37 -6.00
N LEU A 88 -18.49 4.25 -5.72
CA LEU A 88 -17.04 4.22 -5.48
C LEU A 88 -16.25 4.80 -6.66
N LEU A 89 -16.59 4.42 -7.89
CA LEU A 89 -15.93 4.93 -9.10
C LEU A 89 -16.20 6.44 -9.30
N GLN A 90 -17.42 6.90 -9.02
CA GLN A 90 -17.75 8.32 -9.09
C GLN A 90 -16.96 9.17 -8.07
N TRP A 91 -16.84 8.69 -6.83
CA TRP A 91 -16.08 9.38 -5.78
C TRP A 91 -14.56 9.27 -5.98
N SER A 92 -14.13 8.34 -6.82
CA SER A 92 -12.71 8.09 -7.11
C SER A 92 -12.21 8.78 -8.38
N ARG A 93 -12.98 9.71 -8.96
CA ARG A 93 -12.53 10.48 -10.13
C ARG A 93 -11.23 11.21 -9.84
N GLY A 94 -10.36 11.30 -10.84
CA GLY A 94 -9.05 11.91 -10.72
C GLY A 94 -7.98 10.88 -10.33
N LEU A 95 -7.02 11.30 -9.53
CA LEU A 95 -5.80 10.55 -9.25
C LEU A 95 -5.99 9.49 -8.17
N ASN A 96 -5.77 8.24 -8.52
CA ASN A 96 -5.77 7.07 -7.64
C ASN A 96 -4.40 6.41 -7.62
N LEU A 97 -4.23 5.32 -6.85
CA LEU A 97 -3.00 4.54 -6.82
C LEU A 97 -3.19 3.21 -7.53
N GLY A 98 -2.21 2.84 -8.36
CA GLY A 98 -2.12 1.56 -9.03
C GLY A 98 -0.90 0.78 -8.62
N LEU A 99 -1.08 -0.52 -8.38
CA LEU A 99 0.03 -1.47 -8.23
C LEU A 99 -0.01 -2.44 -9.40
N HIS A 100 1.10 -2.61 -10.10
CA HIS A 100 1.18 -3.54 -11.24
C HIS A 100 0.69 -4.93 -10.84
N PHE A 101 -0.26 -5.48 -11.60
CA PHE A 101 -0.85 -6.77 -11.29
C PHE A 101 0.12 -7.92 -11.60
N LEU A 102 0.55 -8.64 -10.59
CA LEU A 102 1.45 -9.78 -10.70
C LEU A 102 0.66 -11.04 -11.08
N SER A 103 0.49 -11.26 -12.36
CA SER A 103 -0.28 -12.40 -12.88
C SER A 103 0.35 -13.73 -12.46
N GLY A 104 -0.47 -14.61 -11.85
CA GLY A 104 -0.02 -15.91 -11.36
C GLY A 104 0.74 -15.88 -10.04
N ALA A 105 0.81 -14.73 -9.36
CA ALA A 105 1.32 -14.68 -8.00
C ALA A 105 0.39 -15.44 -7.03
N LEU A 106 0.97 -16.07 -6.03
CA LEU A 106 0.26 -16.79 -4.97
C LEU A 106 0.39 -16.03 -3.66
N THR A 107 -0.66 -16.02 -2.85
CA THR A 107 -0.58 -15.48 -1.50
C THR A 107 0.49 -16.23 -0.69
N PHE A 108 1.32 -15.47 0.02
CA PHE A 108 2.31 -16.06 0.92
C PHE A 108 1.60 -16.76 2.09
N ASP A 109 1.95 -18.04 2.29
CA ASP A 109 1.53 -18.83 3.43
C ASP A 109 2.76 -19.26 4.23
N PRO A 110 2.93 -18.87 5.49
CA PRO A 110 4.10 -19.20 6.30
C PRO A 110 4.26 -20.70 6.61
N ILE A 111 3.20 -21.50 6.39
CA ILE A 111 3.26 -22.97 6.55
C ILE A 111 3.93 -23.61 5.33
N VAL A 112 3.68 -23.03 4.14
CA VAL A 112 4.13 -23.60 2.85
C VAL A 112 5.43 -22.96 2.38
N HIS A 113 5.54 -21.65 2.57
CA HIS A 113 6.67 -20.86 2.06
C HIS A 113 7.67 -20.56 3.17
N GLN A 114 8.92 -20.89 2.93
CA GLN A 114 10.00 -20.54 3.85
C GLN A 114 10.63 -19.21 3.47
N VAL A 115 10.89 -18.39 4.49
CA VAL A 115 11.62 -17.13 4.37
C VAL A 115 12.88 -17.26 5.22
N ASP A 116 14.02 -16.86 4.70
CA ASP A 116 15.25 -16.84 5.48
C ASP A 116 15.22 -15.80 6.59
N VAL A 117 16.07 -16.00 7.60
CA VAL A 117 16.12 -15.16 8.81
C VAL A 117 16.40 -13.69 8.49
N GLN A 118 17.25 -13.42 7.49
CA GLN A 118 17.58 -12.08 7.07
C GLN A 118 16.36 -11.38 6.47
N THR A 119 15.70 -12.01 5.51
CA THR A 119 14.48 -11.48 4.88
C THR A 119 13.37 -11.27 5.91
N ALA A 120 13.15 -12.24 6.82
CA ALA A 120 12.16 -12.09 7.89
C ALA A 120 12.47 -10.87 8.77
N SER A 121 13.73 -10.72 9.20
CA SER A 121 14.17 -9.58 10.02
C SER A 121 14.01 -8.25 9.30
N GLN A 122 14.29 -8.21 8.01
CA GLN A 122 14.13 -7.01 7.17
C GLN A 122 12.67 -6.58 7.06
N VAL A 123 11.74 -7.52 6.80
CA VAL A 123 10.30 -7.20 6.70
C VAL A 123 9.75 -6.75 8.05
N VAL A 124 10.09 -7.43 9.15
CA VAL A 124 9.68 -7.03 10.50
C VAL A 124 10.20 -5.64 10.86
N TRP A 125 11.44 -5.34 10.53
CA TRP A 125 12.02 -4.01 10.76
C TRP A 125 11.29 -2.92 9.97
N LEU A 126 10.98 -3.18 8.68
CA LEU A 126 10.23 -2.26 7.84
C LEU A 126 8.85 -1.97 8.42
N ASP A 127 8.10 -3.02 8.78
CA ASP A 127 6.74 -2.86 9.30
C ASP A 127 6.72 -2.22 10.70
N ALA A 128 7.76 -2.45 11.51
CA ALA A 128 7.92 -1.74 12.77
C ALA A 128 8.18 -0.24 12.57
N LEU A 129 9.01 0.13 11.59
CA LEU A 129 9.25 1.54 11.22
C LEU A 129 7.97 2.20 10.69
N LEU A 130 7.26 1.53 9.82
CA LEU A 130 6.03 2.02 9.20
C LEU A 130 4.80 1.95 10.12
N THR A 131 4.92 1.33 11.29
CA THR A 131 3.77 1.02 12.16
C THR A 131 2.64 0.29 11.42
N ASN A 132 3.00 -0.66 10.56
CA ASN A 132 2.04 -1.44 9.78
C ASN A 132 1.37 -2.50 10.68
N VAL A 133 0.08 -2.35 10.92
CA VAL A 133 -0.70 -3.24 11.81
C VAL A 133 -1.25 -4.48 11.12
N ASP A 134 -1.17 -4.57 9.79
CA ASP A 134 -1.99 -5.52 9.03
C ASP A 134 -1.21 -6.72 8.47
N ARG A 135 0.12 -6.79 8.66
CA ARG A 135 0.92 -7.95 8.21
C ARG A 135 0.95 -9.06 9.26
N THR A 136 -0.18 -9.73 9.41
CA THR A 136 -0.43 -10.74 10.44
C THR A 136 -0.58 -12.15 9.85
N ILE A 137 -0.72 -13.17 10.70
CA ILE A 137 -0.98 -14.56 10.26
C ILE A 137 -2.29 -14.69 9.47
N LYS A 138 -3.27 -13.81 9.71
CA LYS A 138 -4.57 -13.83 9.03
C LYS A 138 -4.56 -13.08 7.71
N ASN A 139 -3.69 -12.09 7.60
CA ASN A 139 -3.52 -11.26 6.42
C ASN A 139 -2.03 -10.99 6.23
N THR A 140 -1.38 -11.82 5.42
CA THR A 140 0.08 -11.75 5.29
C THR A 140 0.56 -10.57 4.46
N ASN A 141 -0.28 -10.03 3.57
CA ASN A 141 0.05 -8.92 2.67
C ASN A 141 1.38 -9.10 1.95
N MET A 142 1.65 -10.34 1.54
CA MET A 142 2.82 -10.76 0.79
C MET A 142 2.41 -11.76 -0.28
N LEU A 143 3.11 -11.73 -1.41
CA LEU A 143 2.93 -12.67 -2.52
C LEU A 143 4.22 -13.43 -2.79
N MET A 144 4.07 -14.65 -3.28
CA MET A 144 5.12 -15.43 -3.92
C MET A 144 4.96 -15.34 -5.44
N TRP A 145 5.89 -14.69 -6.12
CA TRP A 145 5.91 -14.57 -7.57
C TRP A 145 7.28 -14.90 -8.12
N HIS A 146 7.35 -15.82 -9.08
CA HIS A 146 8.60 -16.35 -9.60
C HIS A 146 9.57 -16.87 -8.52
N LYS A 147 9.05 -17.49 -7.46
CA LYS A 147 9.77 -17.97 -6.27
C LYS A 147 10.38 -16.88 -5.40
N GLU A 148 9.99 -15.64 -5.56
CA GLU A 148 10.47 -14.50 -4.80
C GLU A 148 9.34 -13.90 -3.97
N LEU A 149 9.70 -13.36 -2.79
CA LEU A 149 8.76 -12.69 -1.90
C LEU A 149 8.53 -11.25 -2.37
N TRP A 150 7.26 -10.89 -2.51
CA TRP A 150 6.80 -9.55 -2.88
C TRP A 150 5.94 -8.99 -1.77
N LEU A 151 6.22 -7.75 -1.35
CA LEU A 151 5.42 -7.04 -0.36
C LEU A 151 4.32 -6.25 -1.07
N ILE A 152 3.11 -6.34 -0.51
CA ILE A 152 1.94 -5.61 -0.99
C ILE A 152 1.18 -5.02 0.19
N ASP A 153 0.24 -4.15 -0.11
CA ASP A 153 -0.74 -3.59 0.84
C ASP A 153 -0.11 -2.91 2.06
N HIS A 154 0.52 -1.75 1.82
CA HIS A 154 1.09 -0.90 2.86
C HIS A 154 0.08 0.15 3.38
N GLY A 155 -1.18 0.10 2.95
CA GLY A 155 -2.22 1.09 3.28
C GLY A 155 -2.58 1.18 4.77
N ALA A 156 -2.29 0.14 5.55
CA ALA A 156 -2.43 0.12 7.00
C ALA A 156 -1.20 0.66 7.75
N SER A 157 -0.21 1.16 7.03
CA SER A 157 0.99 1.80 7.59
C SER A 157 0.69 3.20 8.12
N LEU A 158 1.65 3.76 8.87
CA LEU A 158 1.53 5.09 9.47
C LEU A 158 0.25 5.21 10.30
N TYR A 159 0.01 4.23 11.15
CA TYR A 159 -1.26 4.05 11.88
C TYR A 159 -1.74 5.31 12.61
N PHE A 160 -0.83 6.22 13.00
CA PHE A 160 -1.18 7.51 13.58
C PHE A 160 -2.01 8.42 12.64
N GLN A 161 -2.08 8.12 11.34
CA GLN A 161 -2.93 8.86 10.38
C GLN A 161 -4.43 8.83 10.75
N HIS A 162 -4.88 7.81 11.47
CA HIS A 162 -6.27 7.69 11.91
C HIS A 162 -6.63 8.71 12.99
N SER A 163 -5.63 9.21 13.73
CA SER A 163 -5.81 10.26 14.73
C SER A 163 -4.57 11.15 14.80
N TRP A 164 -4.63 12.35 14.25
CA TRP A 164 -3.55 13.32 14.32
C TRP A 164 -3.36 13.91 15.72
N THR A 165 -4.24 13.58 16.67
CA THR A 165 -4.07 13.97 18.07
C THR A 165 -2.83 13.28 18.64
N ASN A 166 -1.86 14.07 19.10
CA ASN A 166 -0.61 13.55 19.67
C ASN A 166 0.26 12.72 18.72
N TRP A 167 0.23 12.99 17.41
CA TRP A 167 1.03 12.25 16.42
C TRP A 167 2.53 12.27 16.74
N GLN A 168 3.07 13.38 17.27
CA GLN A 168 4.50 13.46 17.67
C GLN A 168 4.82 12.44 18.77
N GLN A 169 3.94 12.29 19.76
CA GLN A 169 4.12 11.30 20.81
C GLN A 169 3.97 9.88 20.27
N GLN A 170 3.02 9.66 19.38
CA GLN A 170 2.81 8.35 18.75
C GLN A 170 4.02 7.93 17.91
N ALA A 171 4.63 8.86 17.15
CA ALA A 171 5.82 8.60 16.36
C ALA A 171 7.05 8.21 17.20
N LEU A 172 7.08 8.60 18.49
CA LEU A 172 8.16 8.26 19.43
C LEU A 172 7.85 7.06 20.32
N THR A 173 6.63 6.53 20.24
CA THR A 173 6.18 5.40 21.05
C THR A 173 6.53 4.08 20.35
N PRO A 174 7.08 3.08 21.07
CA PRO A 174 7.34 1.77 20.50
C PRO A 174 6.07 1.15 19.90
N PHE A 175 6.19 0.59 18.72
CA PHE A 175 5.09 -0.08 18.01
C PHE A 175 4.86 -1.48 18.59
N VAL A 176 4.01 -1.57 19.60
CA VAL A 176 3.77 -2.83 20.35
C VAL A 176 3.00 -3.88 19.53
N GLN A 177 2.23 -3.49 18.51
CA GLN A 177 1.47 -4.39 17.64
C GLN A 177 2.38 -5.25 16.75
N ILE A 178 3.67 -4.90 16.64
CA ILE A 178 4.65 -5.75 15.93
C ILE A 178 4.70 -7.19 16.47
N LYS A 179 4.26 -7.43 17.72
CA LYS A 179 4.18 -8.77 18.32
C LYS A 179 3.28 -9.74 17.54
N ASP A 180 2.32 -9.22 16.77
CA ASP A 180 1.34 -9.99 15.99
C ASP A 180 1.82 -10.21 14.53
N HIS A 181 3.01 -9.71 14.19
CA HIS A 181 3.57 -9.80 12.84
C HIS A 181 3.92 -11.25 12.46
N VAL A 182 3.45 -11.66 11.26
CA VAL A 182 3.57 -13.05 10.77
C VAL A 182 5.00 -13.58 10.71
N LEU A 183 5.99 -12.75 10.41
CA LEU A 183 7.39 -13.15 10.29
C LEU A 183 8.21 -12.91 11.58
N LEU A 184 7.64 -12.34 12.63
CA LEU A 184 8.38 -12.06 13.86
C LEU A 184 9.05 -13.31 14.47
N PRO A 185 8.42 -14.50 14.47
CA PRO A 185 9.05 -15.73 15.02
C PRO A 185 10.34 -16.15 14.29
N PHE A 186 10.61 -15.61 13.10
CA PHE A 186 11.76 -15.94 12.25
C PHE A 186 12.79 -14.80 12.18
N ALA A 187 12.57 -13.67 12.88
CA ALA A 187 13.32 -12.42 12.72
C ALA A 187 14.44 -12.29 13.77
N ASP A 188 15.51 -13.06 13.66
CA ASP A 188 16.60 -13.10 14.65
C ASP A 188 17.78 -12.14 14.35
N GLN A 189 17.72 -11.36 13.24
CA GLN A 189 18.79 -10.44 12.80
C GLN A 189 18.34 -8.97 12.76
N LEU A 190 17.51 -8.53 13.72
CA LEU A 190 16.98 -7.16 13.73
C LEU A 190 18.05 -6.09 13.96
N LYS A 191 19.11 -6.38 14.73
CA LYS A 191 20.20 -5.43 14.99
C LYS A 191 21.03 -5.17 13.72
N GLU A 192 21.38 -6.22 13.01
CA GLU A 192 22.15 -6.16 11.77
C GLU A 192 21.33 -5.44 10.70
N THR A 193 20.04 -5.73 10.64
CA THR A 193 19.08 -5.04 9.76
C THR A 193 19.00 -3.56 10.09
N ASP A 194 18.87 -3.18 11.35
CA ASP A 194 18.80 -1.76 11.76
C ASP A 194 20.06 -1.00 11.34
N MET A 195 21.24 -1.58 11.55
CA MET A 195 22.50 -0.98 11.14
C MET A 195 22.59 -0.76 9.62
N ALA A 196 22.15 -1.74 8.83
CA ALA A 196 22.18 -1.67 7.37
C ALA A 196 21.14 -0.68 6.83
N PHE A 197 19.90 -0.76 7.31
CA PHE A 197 18.78 0.03 6.78
C PHE A 197 18.86 1.51 7.14
N ARG A 198 19.44 1.88 8.30
CA ARG A 198 19.72 3.29 8.64
C ARG A 198 20.72 3.95 7.69
N GLN A 199 21.59 3.18 7.04
CA GLN A 199 22.52 3.70 6.03
C GLN A 199 21.82 3.96 4.69
N LEU A 200 20.81 3.15 4.35
CA LEU A 200 20.05 3.28 3.11
C LEU A 200 18.94 4.34 3.22
N LEU A 201 18.22 4.34 4.35
CA LEU A 201 17.08 5.21 4.57
C LEU A 201 17.50 6.51 5.27
N THR A 202 18.17 7.37 4.52
CA THR A 202 18.60 8.69 5.01
C THR A 202 17.42 9.67 5.09
N SER A 203 17.57 10.74 5.87
CA SER A 203 16.56 11.82 5.95
C SER A 203 16.23 12.43 4.59
N ASP A 204 17.23 12.53 3.69
CA ASP A 204 17.02 13.06 2.35
C ASP A 204 16.23 12.07 1.49
N LYS A 205 16.49 10.75 1.62
CA LYS A 205 15.71 9.72 0.93
C LYS A 205 14.25 9.72 1.40
N ILE A 206 14.01 9.82 2.70
CA ILE A 206 12.65 9.92 3.25
C ILE A 206 11.95 11.17 2.70
N ARG A 207 12.63 12.31 2.68
CA ARG A 207 12.07 13.57 2.14
C ARG A 207 11.75 13.44 0.64
N GLU A 208 12.63 12.81 -0.14
CA GLU A 208 12.38 12.53 -1.56
C GLU A 208 11.09 11.72 -1.73
N ILE A 209 10.92 10.65 -0.93
CA ILE A 209 9.73 9.80 -0.98
C ILE A 209 8.47 10.59 -0.58
N VAL A 210 8.50 11.32 0.53
CA VAL A 210 7.33 12.10 0.99
C VAL A 210 6.93 13.16 -0.03
N ASN A 211 7.87 13.75 -0.74
CA ASN A 211 7.60 14.73 -1.81
C ASN A 211 6.96 14.13 -3.06
N THR A 212 6.84 12.80 -3.18
CA THR A 212 6.06 12.17 -4.27
C THR A 212 4.57 12.18 -4.03
N VAL A 213 4.12 12.49 -2.80
CA VAL A 213 2.69 12.55 -2.46
C VAL A 213 2.03 13.69 -3.23
N PRO A 214 0.97 13.43 -4.02
CA PRO A 214 0.31 14.48 -4.80
C PRO A 214 -0.41 15.49 -3.92
N ASP A 215 -0.30 16.76 -4.26
CA ASP A 215 -1.03 17.85 -3.59
C ASP A 215 -2.55 17.63 -3.62
N ASP A 216 -3.06 17.01 -4.67
CA ASP A 216 -4.47 16.64 -4.82
C ASP A 216 -4.96 15.70 -3.70
N TRP A 217 -4.08 14.82 -3.19
CA TRP A 217 -4.44 13.95 -2.07
C TRP A 217 -4.35 14.65 -0.71
N LEU A 218 -3.47 15.62 -0.57
CA LEU A 218 -3.31 16.38 0.67
C LEU A 218 -4.49 17.34 0.93
N ASN A 219 -5.09 17.85 -0.15
CA ASN A 219 -6.18 18.80 -0.11
C ASN A 219 -7.58 18.16 -0.26
N TRP A 220 -7.65 16.85 -0.41
CA TRP A 220 -8.90 16.14 -0.59
C TRP A 220 -9.69 16.07 0.74
N THR A 221 -10.82 16.75 0.80
CA THR A 221 -11.68 16.85 1.99
C THR A 221 -12.67 15.68 2.11
N GLY A 222 -12.60 14.68 1.20
CA GLY A 222 -13.58 13.61 1.09
C GLY A 222 -14.88 14.11 0.45
N GLY A 223 -15.49 13.29 -0.38
CA GLY A 223 -16.83 13.55 -0.88
C GLY A 223 -17.88 13.45 0.25
N GLN A 224 -17.76 14.29 1.27
CA GLN A 224 -18.78 14.43 2.30
C GLN A 224 -19.91 15.32 1.77
N GLU A 225 -20.67 14.80 0.83
CA GLU A 225 -22.10 15.01 0.83
C GLU A 225 -22.73 13.72 1.35
N THR A 226 -22.83 13.59 2.65
CA THR A 226 -23.76 12.66 3.27
C THR A 226 -25.14 13.05 2.75
N PRO A 227 -25.88 12.17 2.05
CA PRO A 227 -27.28 12.42 1.82
C PRO A 227 -27.97 12.55 3.18
N GLN A 228 -28.70 13.64 3.38
CA GLN A 228 -29.62 13.83 4.51
C GLN A 228 -30.76 12.83 4.43
#